data_c13b9422ae3e9f9fdd6f1c168634e9dd
#
_entry.id   c13b9422ae3e9f9fdd6f1c168634e9dd
#
_cell.length_a   1.000
_cell.length_b   1.000
_cell.length_c   1.000
_cell.angle_alpha   90.00
_cell.angle_beta   90.00
_cell.angle_gamma   90.00
#
_symmetry.space_group_name_H-M   'P 1'
#
loop_
_entity.id
_entity.type
_entity.pdbx_description
1 polymer ?
#
loop_
_entity_poly.entity_id
_entity_poly.type
_entity_poly.pdbx_seq_one_letter_code
_entity_poly.pdbx_strand_id
1 'polypeptide(L)'
;FVIACYSDPGLSAARRIFSKPIYGIHEATIKYCDNKKLNFGVIALAEKSIVRHASYIKKLNLEHFYVGEKALDISVNEAVHDQNTLNKIIDAGFKLIKERAAKIIILGCAGMARHRLQAEKELDVIVIDPVQVTVETAIEDLG
;
A
#
# COMPACT_ATOMS: atom_id res chain seq x y z
N PHE A 1 10.39 15.39 -0.27
CA PHE A 1 10.84 14.16 -0.94
C PHE A 1 9.90 13.00 -0.62
N VAL A 2 9.70 12.08 -1.60
CA VAL A 2 8.89 10.88 -1.42
C VAL A 2 9.74 9.64 -1.71
N ILE A 3 9.73 8.67 -0.79
CA ILE A 3 10.35 7.36 -1.00
C ILE A 3 9.27 6.45 -1.60
N ALA A 4 9.34 6.22 -2.93
CA ALA A 4 8.35 5.48 -3.69
C ALA A 4 8.62 3.95 -3.67
N CYS A 5 8.79 3.38 -2.50
CA CYS A 5 8.93 1.95 -2.28
C CYS A 5 8.13 1.53 -1.05
N TYR A 6 7.23 0.55 -1.19
CA TYR A 6 6.30 0.12 -0.14
C TYR A 6 6.97 -0.68 1.00
N SER A 7 8.12 -0.23 1.41
CA SER A 7 8.84 -0.70 2.62
C SER A 7 9.54 0.48 3.28
N ASP A 8 9.39 1.69 2.75
CA ASP A 8 9.98 2.93 3.24
C ASP A 8 11.48 2.79 3.56
N PRO A 9 12.31 2.21 2.64
CA PRO A 9 13.70 1.94 2.94
C PRO A 9 14.45 3.23 3.22
N GLY A 10 15.15 3.27 4.36
CA GLY A 10 15.96 4.42 4.75
C GLY A 10 15.20 5.65 5.25
N LEU A 11 13.86 5.62 5.35
CA LEU A 11 13.04 6.76 5.76
C LEU A 11 13.51 7.39 7.07
N SER A 12 13.71 6.58 8.11
CA SER A 12 14.18 7.07 9.42
C SER A 12 15.59 7.64 9.35
N ALA A 13 16.48 7.05 8.55
CA ALA A 13 17.83 7.56 8.35
C ALA A 13 17.82 8.89 7.60
N ALA A 14 17.06 8.98 6.52
CA ALA A 14 16.91 10.20 5.73
C ALA A 14 16.37 11.37 6.59
N ARG A 15 15.36 11.13 7.40
CA ARG A 15 14.80 12.16 8.31
C ARG A 15 15.78 12.65 9.38
N ARG A 16 16.81 11.86 9.75
CA ARG A 16 17.87 12.32 10.66
C ARG A 16 18.92 13.19 9.98
N ILE A 17 19.10 13.02 8.69
CA ILE A 17 20.18 13.70 7.93
C ILE A 17 19.67 14.98 7.26
N PHE A 18 18.44 14.95 6.75
CA PHE A 18 17.88 16.05 5.97
C PHE A 18 16.81 16.81 6.76
N SER A 19 16.86 18.14 6.67
CA SER A 19 15.88 19.05 7.29
C SER A 19 14.58 19.22 6.48
N LYS A 20 14.55 18.78 5.24
CA LYS A 20 13.37 18.85 4.39
C LYS A 20 12.39 17.72 4.70
N PRO A 21 11.06 17.93 4.53
CA PRO A 21 10.07 16.88 4.69
C PRO A 21 10.35 15.67 3.80
N ILE A 22 10.28 14.49 4.40
CA ILE A 22 10.48 13.20 3.69
C ILE A 22 9.32 12.28 4.05
N TYR A 23 8.64 11.82 3.03
CA TYR A 23 7.47 10.94 3.11
C TYR A 23 7.83 9.54 2.62
N GLY A 24 7.38 8.51 3.34
CA GLY A 24 7.42 7.14 2.89
C GLY A 24 6.03 6.70 2.46
N ILE A 25 5.91 6.01 1.33
CA ILE A 25 4.58 5.65 0.80
C ILE A 25 3.87 4.60 1.64
N HIS A 26 4.58 3.76 2.37
CA HIS A 26 3.98 2.81 3.31
C HIS A 26 3.37 3.56 4.51
N GLU A 27 4.19 4.34 5.23
CA GLU A 27 3.75 5.09 6.40
C GLU A 27 2.57 6.03 6.08
N ALA A 28 2.68 6.83 5.02
CA ALA A 28 1.65 7.79 4.63
C ALA A 28 0.32 7.09 4.31
N THR A 29 0.37 5.99 3.55
CA THR A 29 -0.83 5.23 3.18
C THR A 29 -1.50 4.60 4.39
N ILE A 30 -0.75 4.01 5.33
CA ILE A 30 -1.34 3.42 6.53
C ILE A 30 -2.00 4.49 7.40
N LYS A 31 -1.37 5.65 7.58
CA LYS A 31 -1.98 6.79 8.29
C LYS A 31 -3.26 7.27 7.61
N TYR A 32 -3.27 7.35 6.28
CA TYR A 32 -4.47 7.68 5.52
C TYR A 32 -5.61 6.67 5.78
N CYS A 33 -5.34 5.38 5.74
CA CYS A 33 -6.32 4.33 6.00
C CYS A 33 -6.84 4.37 7.45
N ASP A 34 -5.96 4.57 8.42
CA ASP A 34 -6.33 4.69 9.83
C ASP A 34 -7.29 5.87 10.06
N ASN A 35 -7.04 7.01 9.41
CA ASN A 35 -7.92 8.18 9.46
C ASN A 35 -9.31 7.90 8.85
N LYS A 36 -9.43 7.00 7.87
CA LYS A 36 -10.72 6.57 7.31
C LYS A 36 -11.52 5.68 8.24
N LYS A 37 -10.89 5.06 9.24
CA LYS A 37 -11.51 4.13 10.20
C LYS A 37 -12.24 2.97 9.51
N LEU A 38 -11.65 2.47 8.42
CA LEU A 38 -12.14 1.36 7.63
C LEU A 38 -11.12 0.24 7.58
N ASN A 39 -11.58 -1.00 7.63
CA ASN A 39 -10.71 -2.17 7.47
C ASN A 39 -9.96 -2.11 6.15
N PHE A 40 -8.64 -2.24 6.20
CA PHE A 40 -7.79 -2.25 5.02
C PHE A 40 -6.92 -3.49 4.93
N GLY A 41 -6.79 -4.01 3.73
CA GLY A 41 -5.87 -5.09 3.39
C GLY A 41 -4.85 -4.64 2.37
N VAL A 42 -3.71 -5.33 2.30
CA VAL A 42 -2.62 -5.02 1.38
C VAL A 42 -2.41 -6.16 0.41
N ILE A 43 -2.21 -5.84 -0.85
CA ILE A 43 -1.75 -6.79 -1.87
C ILE A 43 -0.26 -6.62 -2.03
N ALA A 44 0.52 -7.58 -1.53
CA ALA A 44 1.97 -7.58 -1.58
C ALA A 44 2.50 -8.25 -2.87
N LEU A 45 3.72 -7.91 -3.29
CA LEU A 45 4.37 -8.62 -4.40
C LEU A 45 4.79 -10.03 -4.02
N ALA A 46 5.33 -10.21 -2.81
CA ALA A 46 5.89 -11.47 -2.36
C ALA A 46 5.52 -11.77 -0.91
N GLU A 47 5.30 -13.04 -0.61
CA GLU A 47 4.95 -13.54 0.73
C GLU A 47 5.95 -13.08 1.80
N LYS A 48 7.25 -13.12 1.50
CA LYS A 48 8.31 -12.67 2.42
C LYS A 48 8.21 -11.20 2.85
N SER A 49 7.45 -10.38 2.14
CA SER A 49 7.26 -8.97 2.47
C SER A 49 6.21 -8.76 3.56
N ILE A 50 5.24 -9.67 3.70
CA ILE A 50 4.09 -9.55 4.60
C ILE A 50 4.53 -9.37 6.05
N VAL A 51 5.45 -10.21 6.54
CA VAL A 51 5.94 -10.13 7.92
C VAL A 51 6.58 -8.77 8.22
N ARG A 52 7.36 -8.25 7.28
CA ARG A 52 8.01 -6.95 7.41
C ARG A 52 7.00 -5.81 7.42
N HIS A 53 6.00 -5.84 6.53
CA HIS A 53 4.94 -4.84 6.48
C HIS A 53 4.12 -4.84 7.77
N ALA A 54 3.66 -6.00 8.22
CA ALA A 54 2.88 -6.14 9.46
C ALA A 54 3.66 -5.64 10.69
N SER A 55 4.96 -5.98 10.78
CA SER A 55 5.83 -5.49 11.86
C SER A 55 5.98 -3.96 11.84
N TYR A 56 6.05 -3.36 10.67
CA TYR A 56 6.15 -1.91 10.52
C TYR A 56 4.84 -1.21 10.91
N ILE A 57 3.69 -1.73 10.47
CA ILE A 57 2.37 -1.23 10.85
C ILE A 57 2.20 -1.25 12.38
N LYS A 58 2.57 -2.37 13.01
CA LYS A 58 2.54 -2.51 14.47
C LYS A 58 3.47 -1.52 15.18
N LYS A 59 4.68 -1.30 14.65
CA LYS A 59 5.63 -0.31 15.19
C LYS A 59 5.07 1.12 15.16
N LEU A 60 4.20 1.41 14.20
CA LEU A 60 3.51 2.70 14.08
C LEU A 60 2.26 2.80 14.98
N ASN A 61 1.86 1.71 15.66
CA ASN A 61 0.59 1.57 16.40
C ASN A 61 -0.65 1.86 15.55
N LEU A 62 -0.64 1.41 14.27
CA LEU A 62 -1.69 1.65 13.27
C LEU A 62 -2.34 0.34 12.80
N GLU A 63 -2.30 -0.72 13.60
CA GLU A 63 -2.84 -2.03 13.24
C GLU A 63 -4.36 -2.18 13.44
N HIS A 64 -5.05 -1.19 14.00
CA HIS A 64 -6.46 -1.30 14.39
C HIS A 64 -7.41 -1.71 13.28
N PHE A 65 -7.17 -1.21 12.08
CA PHE A 65 -7.99 -1.51 10.89
C PHE A 65 -7.28 -2.39 9.88
N TYR A 66 -6.05 -2.82 10.19
CA TYR A 66 -5.28 -3.71 9.33
C TYR A 66 -5.79 -5.14 9.43
N VAL A 67 -6.31 -5.69 8.32
CA VAL A 67 -6.90 -7.03 8.28
C VAL A 67 -5.97 -8.08 7.63
N GLY A 68 -4.78 -7.71 7.24
CA GLY A 68 -3.77 -8.61 6.69
C GLY A 68 -3.43 -8.35 5.23
N GLU A 69 -2.65 -9.24 4.67
CA GLU A 69 -2.13 -9.15 3.30
C GLU A 69 -2.33 -10.45 2.51
N LYS A 70 -2.31 -10.32 1.19
CA LYS A 70 -2.19 -11.45 0.25
C LYS A 70 -1.06 -11.14 -0.73
N ALA A 71 -0.17 -12.08 -0.93
CA ALA A 71 0.91 -11.96 -1.91
C ALA A 71 0.47 -12.42 -3.29
N LEU A 72 1.00 -11.78 -4.33
CA LEU A 72 0.84 -12.22 -5.72
C LEU A 72 1.96 -13.18 -6.14
N ASP A 73 3.08 -13.20 -5.41
CA ASP A 73 4.30 -13.94 -5.72
C ASP A 73 4.80 -13.69 -7.15
N ILE A 74 4.90 -12.41 -7.48
CA ILE A 74 5.41 -11.91 -8.75
C ILE A 74 6.58 -10.94 -8.53
N SER A 75 7.37 -10.75 -9.56
CA SER A 75 8.43 -9.74 -9.60
C SER A 75 7.88 -8.35 -9.87
N VAL A 76 8.69 -7.32 -9.60
CA VAL A 76 8.35 -5.92 -9.96
C VAL A 76 8.15 -5.79 -11.48
N ASN A 77 8.96 -6.48 -12.28
CA ASN A 77 8.83 -6.46 -13.73
C ASN A 77 7.48 -7.02 -14.21
N GLU A 78 7.03 -8.13 -13.63
CA GLU A 78 5.70 -8.69 -13.91
C GLU A 78 4.59 -7.73 -13.46
N ALA A 79 4.72 -7.12 -12.28
CA ALA A 79 3.74 -6.15 -11.79
C ALA A 79 3.54 -4.98 -12.76
N VAL A 80 4.61 -4.56 -13.45
CA VAL A 80 4.57 -3.44 -14.41
C VAL A 80 4.12 -3.89 -15.80
N HIS A 81 4.53 -5.07 -16.27
CA HIS A 81 4.44 -5.44 -17.69
C HIS A 81 3.49 -6.60 -17.98
N ASP A 82 3.24 -7.50 -17.01
CA ASP A 82 2.38 -8.66 -17.24
C ASP A 82 0.90 -8.23 -17.26
N GLN A 83 0.23 -8.58 -18.37
CA GLN A 83 -1.21 -8.32 -18.53
C GLN A 83 -2.08 -9.12 -17.54
N ASN A 84 -1.59 -10.24 -17.02
CA ASN A 84 -2.31 -11.06 -16.07
C ASN A 84 -2.21 -10.54 -14.62
N THR A 85 -1.39 -9.54 -14.35
CA THR A 85 -1.25 -8.96 -13.01
C THR A 85 -2.57 -8.42 -12.47
N LEU A 86 -3.37 -7.79 -13.30
CA LEU A 86 -4.70 -7.29 -12.90
C LEU A 86 -5.60 -8.41 -12.34
N ASN A 87 -5.66 -9.56 -13.02
CA ASN A 87 -6.45 -10.69 -12.55
C ASN A 87 -5.97 -11.21 -11.19
N LYS A 88 -4.65 -11.31 -11.00
CA LYS A 88 -4.06 -11.68 -9.70
C LYS A 88 -4.42 -10.69 -8.60
N ILE A 89 -4.41 -9.38 -8.89
CA ILE A 89 -4.82 -8.32 -7.97
C ILE A 89 -6.29 -8.49 -7.58
N ILE A 90 -7.16 -8.71 -8.56
CA ILE A 90 -8.61 -8.91 -8.34
C ILE A 90 -8.85 -10.14 -7.48
N ASP A 91 -8.22 -11.27 -7.76
CA ASP A 91 -8.36 -12.50 -6.99
C ASP A 91 -7.90 -12.34 -5.53
N ALA A 92 -6.75 -11.70 -5.33
CA ALA A 92 -6.23 -11.41 -3.99
C ALA A 92 -7.13 -10.43 -3.24
N GLY A 93 -7.62 -9.40 -3.93
CA GLY A 93 -8.55 -8.42 -3.38
C GLY A 93 -9.86 -9.05 -2.93
N PHE A 94 -10.48 -9.90 -3.73
CA PHE A 94 -11.70 -10.62 -3.35
C PHE A 94 -11.49 -11.51 -2.11
N LYS A 95 -10.33 -12.16 -1.98
CA LYS A 95 -10.01 -12.94 -0.77
C LYS A 95 -9.94 -12.05 0.48
N LEU A 96 -9.27 -10.90 0.39
CA LEU A 96 -9.21 -9.94 1.51
C LEU A 96 -10.60 -9.40 1.87
N ILE A 97 -11.45 -9.12 0.89
CA ILE A 97 -12.81 -8.63 1.12
C ILE A 97 -13.68 -9.72 1.77
N LYS A 98 -13.71 -10.93 1.21
CA LYS A 98 -14.58 -12.02 1.67
C LYS A 98 -14.12 -12.64 2.99
N GLU A 99 -12.81 -12.87 3.15
CA GLU A 99 -12.25 -13.57 4.30
C GLU A 99 -11.95 -12.65 5.48
N ARG A 100 -11.67 -11.37 5.22
CA ARG A 100 -11.15 -10.41 6.20
C ARG A 100 -11.97 -9.13 6.32
N ALA A 101 -13.06 -9.00 5.57
CA ALA A 101 -13.92 -7.82 5.57
C ALA A 101 -13.18 -6.51 5.23
N ALA A 102 -12.19 -6.55 4.34
CA ALA A 102 -11.51 -5.36 3.86
C ALA A 102 -12.48 -4.43 3.11
N LYS A 103 -12.41 -3.15 3.38
CA LYS A 103 -13.14 -2.07 2.71
C LYS A 103 -12.22 -1.16 1.90
N ILE A 104 -10.93 -1.29 2.13
CA ILE A 104 -9.85 -0.62 1.41
C ILE A 104 -8.84 -1.68 1.01
N ILE A 105 -8.39 -1.66 -0.23
CA ILE A 105 -7.30 -2.48 -0.75
C ILE A 105 -6.14 -1.57 -1.12
N ILE A 106 -4.97 -1.82 -0.53
CA ILE A 106 -3.74 -1.10 -0.85
C ILE A 106 -2.91 -1.93 -1.83
N LEU A 107 -2.46 -1.30 -2.91
CA LEU A 107 -1.51 -1.91 -3.84
C LEU A 107 -0.09 -1.76 -3.28
N GLY A 108 0.43 -2.78 -2.61
CA GLY A 108 1.70 -2.77 -1.87
C GLY A 108 2.97 -2.72 -2.73
N CYS A 109 2.89 -2.12 -3.90
CA CYS A 109 4.03 -1.81 -4.77
C CYS A 109 3.67 -0.70 -5.75
N ALA A 110 4.54 0.28 -5.92
CA ALA A 110 4.38 1.36 -6.90
C ALA A 110 4.19 0.84 -8.35
N GLY A 111 4.78 -0.31 -8.69
CA GLY A 111 4.62 -0.95 -10.00
C GLY A 111 3.19 -1.41 -10.34
N MET A 112 2.31 -1.50 -9.35
CA MET A 112 0.90 -1.87 -9.55
C MET A 112 -0.03 -0.67 -9.82
N ALA A 113 0.46 0.56 -9.73
CA ALA A 113 -0.33 1.81 -9.81
C ALA A 113 -1.28 1.85 -11.04
N ARG A 114 -0.82 1.38 -12.18
CA ARG A 114 -1.60 1.36 -13.43
C ARG A 114 -2.89 0.54 -13.34
N HIS A 115 -2.96 -0.41 -12.41
CA HIS A 115 -4.10 -1.30 -12.24
C HIS A 115 -5.16 -0.74 -11.28
N ARG A 116 -4.88 0.38 -10.59
CA ARG A 116 -5.73 0.91 -9.52
C ARG A 116 -7.18 1.11 -9.94
N LEU A 117 -7.42 1.86 -10.99
CA LEU A 117 -8.79 2.22 -11.41
C LEU A 117 -9.61 1.00 -11.82
N GLN A 118 -9.01 0.07 -12.56
CA GLN A 118 -9.72 -1.13 -12.98
C GLN A 118 -9.98 -2.07 -11.80
N ALA A 119 -8.99 -2.24 -10.91
CA ALA A 119 -9.17 -3.03 -9.69
C ALA A 119 -10.27 -2.44 -8.79
N GLU A 120 -10.33 -1.13 -8.61
CA GLU A 120 -11.37 -0.44 -7.83
C GLU A 120 -12.76 -0.73 -8.40
N LYS A 121 -12.90 -0.65 -9.73
CA LYS A 121 -14.16 -0.94 -10.42
C LYS A 121 -14.61 -2.40 -10.25
N GLU A 122 -13.69 -3.36 -10.36
CA GLU A 122 -14.00 -4.79 -10.28
C GLU A 122 -14.26 -5.27 -8.84
N LEU A 123 -13.53 -4.70 -7.87
CA LEU A 123 -13.64 -5.07 -6.46
C LEU A 123 -14.77 -4.36 -5.71
N ASP A 124 -15.28 -3.27 -6.26
CA ASP A 124 -16.31 -2.40 -5.67
C ASP A 124 -15.97 -1.94 -4.23
N VAL A 125 -14.69 -1.66 -4.02
CA VAL A 125 -14.14 -1.07 -2.78
C VAL A 125 -13.07 -0.06 -3.12
N ILE A 126 -12.69 0.80 -2.18
CA ILE A 126 -11.60 1.76 -2.37
C ILE A 126 -10.29 1.01 -2.65
N VAL A 127 -9.63 1.33 -3.76
CA VAL A 127 -8.31 0.81 -4.09
C VAL A 127 -7.29 1.95 -4.10
N ILE A 128 -6.23 1.82 -3.31
CA ILE A 128 -5.23 2.86 -3.10
C ILE A 128 -3.94 2.54 -3.84
N ASP A 129 -3.48 3.53 -4.62
CA ASP A 129 -2.09 3.66 -5.03
C ASP A 129 -1.33 4.44 -3.95
N PRO A 130 -0.34 3.82 -3.26
CA PRO A 130 0.40 4.47 -2.19
C PRO A 130 1.18 5.71 -2.62
N VAL A 131 1.64 5.76 -3.87
CA VAL A 131 2.38 6.92 -4.38
C VAL A 131 1.45 8.12 -4.51
N GLN A 132 0.28 7.91 -5.09
CA GLN A 132 -0.72 8.97 -5.27
C GLN A 132 -1.12 9.57 -3.92
N VAL A 133 -1.55 8.77 -2.96
CA VAL A 133 -1.95 9.23 -1.63
C VAL A 133 -0.83 9.98 -0.92
N THR A 134 0.42 9.50 -1.04
CA THR A 134 1.56 10.15 -0.40
C THR A 134 1.88 11.50 -1.02
N VAL A 135 1.77 11.62 -2.34
CA VAL A 135 1.98 12.92 -3.02
C VAL A 135 0.88 13.91 -2.63
N GLU A 136 -0.38 13.48 -2.59
CA GLU A 136 -1.50 14.29 -2.14
C GLU A 136 -1.28 14.79 -0.69
N THR A 137 -0.92 13.89 0.23
CA THR A 137 -0.56 14.24 1.62
C THR A 137 0.59 15.23 1.68
N ALA A 138 1.65 15.02 0.88
CA ALA A 138 2.79 15.93 0.86
C ALA A 138 2.43 17.33 0.35
N ILE A 139 1.53 17.43 -0.62
CA ILE A 139 1.03 18.72 -1.13
C ILE A 139 0.20 19.43 -0.06
N GLU A 140 -0.69 18.72 0.63
CA GLU A 140 -1.50 19.26 1.71
C GLU A 140 -0.64 19.78 2.87
N ASP A 141 0.37 19.02 3.29
CA ASP A 141 1.28 19.37 4.39
C ASP A 141 2.19 20.57 4.06
N LEU A 142 2.50 20.79 2.78
CA LEU A 142 3.38 21.86 2.33
C LEU A 142 2.62 23.15 1.92
N GLY A 143 1.32 23.02 1.79
CA GLY A 143 0.30 24.06 1.61
C GLY A 143 0.39 25.13 0.91
#